data_2bfd86e0b5276cab1a737623a828ea85
#
_entry.id   2bfd86e0b5276cab1a737623a828ea85
#
_cell.length_a   1.000
_cell.length_b   1.000
_cell.length_c   1.000
_cell.angle_alpha   90.00
_cell.angle_beta   90.00
_cell.angle_gamma   90.00
#
_symmetry.space_group_name_H-M   'P 1'
#
loop_
_entity.id
_entity.type
_entity.pdbx_description
1 polymer ?
#
loop_
_entity_poly.entity_id
_entity_poly.type
_entity_poly.pdbx_seq_one_letter_code
_entity_poly.pdbx_strand_id
1 'polypeptide(L)'
;MKIAITGKGGVGKTTFASMISRMFADEGYRVVAVDADPDANLALALGFPKDVYESIVPISEMKKLVSERTATSEGTFNKMFKLNPKVDDIPEKYCKEHNGVGLLTLGTVDTGGSGCVCPEHVLLKRLCSCLLYTSDAADD
;
A
#
# COMPACT_ATOMS: atom_id res chain seq x y z
N MET A 1 4.56 -7.16 14.47
CA MET A 1 4.67 -5.75 14.93
C MET A 1 4.33 -4.83 13.78
N LYS A 2 3.62 -3.73 14.04
CA LYS A 2 3.28 -2.70 13.04
C LYS A 2 3.73 -1.34 13.54
N ILE A 3 4.34 -0.55 12.65
CA ILE A 3 4.88 0.77 12.98
C ILE A 3 4.32 1.77 11.96
N ALA A 4 3.65 2.80 12.42
CA ALA A 4 3.19 3.91 11.59
C ALA A 4 4.09 5.13 11.82
N ILE A 5 4.64 5.68 10.73
CA ILE A 5 5.51 6.84 10.77
C ILE A 5 4.77 8.01 10.15
N THR A 6 4.44 8.99 10.97
CA THR A 6 3.68 10.17 10.55
C THR A 6 4.44 11.46 10.89
N GLY A 7 4.09 12.55 10.24
CA GLY A 7 4.71 13.86 10.48
C GLY A 7 4.60 14.77 9.25
N LYS A 8 4.99 16.01 9.42
CA LYS A 8 5.03 16.99 8.33
C LYS A 8 6.06 16.62 7.26
N GLY A 9 5.90 17.14 6.05
CA GLY A 9 6.90 17.02 5.00
C GLY A 9 8.28 17.53 5.44
N GLY A 10 9.36 16.88 5.01
CA GLY A 10 10.73 17.29 5.29
C GLY A 10 11.28 16.95 6.68
N VAL A 11 10.53 16.25 7.55
CA VAL A 11 11.00 15.87 8.90
C VAL A 11 11.82 14.57 8.94
N GLY A 12 12.06 13.93 7.78
CA GLY A 12 12.86 12.71 7.71
C GLY A 12 12.09 11.40 7.86
N LYS A 13 10.77 11.38 7.64
CA LYS A 13 9.94 10.16 7.70
C LYS A 13 10.47 9.04 6.82
N THR A 14 10.74 9.35 5.56
CA THR A 14 11.23 8.38 4.57
C THR A 14 12.59 7.82 4.95
N THR A 15 13.50 8.66 5.42
CA THR A 15 14.82 8.25 5.92
C THR A 15 14.68 7.31 7.11
N PHE A 16 13.87 7.67 8.08
CA PHE A 16 13.64 6.84 9.27
C PHE A 16 12.97 5.51 8.90
N ALA A 17 11.96 5.55 8.03
CA ALA A 17 11.27 4.34 7.56
C ALA A 17 12.23 3.39 6.85
N SER A 18 13.10 3.90 6.00
CA SER A 18 14.08 3.08 5.28
C SER A 18 15.11 2.46 6.22
N MET A 19 15.60 3.22 7.20
CA MET A 19 16.57 2.73 8.18
C MET A 19 16.01 1.62 9.06
N ILE A 20 14.81 1.83 9.63
CA ILE A 20 14.19 0.85 10.51
C ILE A 20 13.81 -0.42 9.75
N SER A 21 13.35 -0.28 8.51
CA SER A 21 13.04 -1.42 7.65
C SER A 21 14.26 -2.29 7.39
N ARG A 22 15.39 -1.69 7.10
CA ARG A 22 16.66 -2.39 6.90
C ARG A 22 17.16 -3.07 8.17
N MET A 23 17.09 -2.38 9.31
CA MET A 23 17.48 -2.97 10.59
C MET A 23 16.73 -4.27 10.87
N PHE A 24 15.41 -4.26 10.74
CA PHE A 24 14.63 -5.47 10.98
C PHE A 24 14.88 -6.55 9.92
N ALA A 25 15.08 -6.18 8.67
CA ALA A 25 15.44 -7.15 7.64
C ALA A 25 16.80 -7.80 7.90
N ASP A 26 17.79 -7.03 8.34
CA ASP A 26 19.13 -7.51 8.69
C ASP A 26 19.11 -8.45 9.92
N GLU A 27 18.15 -8.25 10.82
CA GLU A 27 17.89 -9.15 11.96
C GLU A 27 17.10 -10.41 11.57
N GLY A 28 16.75 -10.57 10.29
CA GLY A 28 16.04 -11.74 9.78
C GLY A 28 14.52 -11.66 9.83
N TYR A 29 13.95 -10.51 10.18
CA TYR A 29 12.50 -10.33 10.14
C TYR A 29 12.01 -10.14 8.71
N ARG A 30 10.82 -10.67 8.44
CA ARG A 30 10.10 -10.35 7.21
C ARG A 30 9.49 -8.95 7.32
N VAL A 31 9.98 -8.03 6.51
CA VAL A 31 9.58 -6.62 6.55
C VAL A 31 8.76 -6.28 5.31
N VAL A 32 7.63 -5.64 5.51
CA VAL A 32 6.86 -4.99 4.45
C VAL A 32 6.78 -3.51 4.77
N ALA A 33 7.44 -2.70 3.96
CA ALA A 33 7.36 -1.25 4.01
C ALA A 33 6.21 -0.77 3.10
N VAL A 34 5.39 0.13 3.60
CA VAL A 34 4.25 0.67 2.86
C VAL A 34 4.45 2.16 2.66
N ASP A 35 4.55 2.57 1.40
CA ASP A 35 4.65 3.97 1.02
C ASP A 35 3.26 4.51 0.68
N ALA A 36 2.73 5.34 1.57
CA ALA A 36 1.43 6.00 1.42
C ALA A 36 1.57 7.50 1.11
N ASP A 37 2.79 7.98 0.85
CA ASP A 37 3.03 9.37 0.48
C ASP A 37 2.70 9.60 -1.00
N PRO A 38 2.01 10.68 -1.37
CA PRO A 38 1.83 11.07 -2.77
C PRO A 38 3.15 11.19 -3.53
N ASP A 39 4.18 11.70 -2.88
CA ASP A 39 5.54 11.80 -3.41
C ASP A 39 6.37 10.57 -3.01
N ALA A 40 5.99 9.40 -3.53
CA ALA A 40 6.55 8.11 -3.16
C ALA A 40 8.07 8.04 -3.38
N ASN A 41 8.86 8.23 -2.33
CA ASN A 41 10.34 8.20 -2.36
C ASN A 41 10.96 7.06 -1.54
N LEU A 42 10.15 6.19 -0.96
CA LEU A 42 10.65 5.14 -0.08
C LEU A 42 11.48 4.09 -0.84
N ALA A 43 11.13 3.79 -2.08
CA ALA A 43 11.91 2.89 -2.94
C ALA A 43 13.35 3.40 -3.12
N LEU A 44 13.50 4.69 -3.40
CA LEU A 44 14.81 5.31 -3.55
C LEU A 44 15.62 5.27 -2.25
N ALA A 45 14.98 5.58 -1.13
CA ALA A 45 15.61 5.54 0.19
C ALA A 45 16.02 4.11 0.62
N LEU A 46 15.26 3.09 0.22
CA LEU A 46 15.59 1.69 0.44
C LEU A 46 16.69 1.16 -0.50
N GLY A 47 17.09 1.94 -1.50
CA GLY A 47 18.15 1.59 -2.44
C GLY A 47 17.71 0.65 -3.55
N PHE A 48 16.44 0.66 -3.92
CA PHE A 48 15.99 -0.12 -5.07
C PHE A 48 16.75 0.28 -6.33
N PRO A 49 17.16 -0.69 -7.18
CA PRO A 49 17.76 -0.39 -8.47
C PRO A 49 16.82 0.47 -9.32
N LYS A 50 17.39 1.32 -10.16
CA LYS A 50 16.62 2.29 -10.96
C LYS A 50 15.56 1.62 -11.85
N ASP A 51 15.90 0.54 -12.52
CA ASP A 51 15.00 -0.25 -13.37
C ASP A 51 13.81 -0.81 -12.57
N VAL A 52 14.04 -1.28 -11.35
CA VAL A 52 12.98 -1.77 -10.45
C VAL A 52 12.13 -0.61 -9.95
N TYR A 53 12.77 0.45 -9.48
CA TYR A 53 12.11 1.65 -8.99
C TYR A 53 11.17 2.27 -10.03
N GLU A 54 11.63 2.42 -11.28
CA GLU A 54 10.84 2.97 -12.39
C GLU A 54 9.70 2.03 -12.83
N SER A 55 9.77 0.75 -12.50
CA SER A 55 8.74 -0.25 -12.81
C SER A 55 7.65 -0.37 -11.75
N ILE A 56 7.79 0.31 -10.61
CA ILE A 56 6.80 0.23 -9.54
C ILE A 56 5.52 0.93 -9.96
N VAL A 57 4.44 0.17 -9.99
CA VAL A 57 3.09 0.69 -10.23
C VAL A 57 2.37 0.80 -8.88
N PRO A 58 1.90 2.00 -8.50
CA PRO A 58 1.09 2.15 -7.29
C PRO A 58 -0.20 1.33 -7.35
N ILE A 59 -0.67 0.86 -6.21
CA ILE A 59 -1.92 0.07 -6.12
C ILE A 59 -3.11 0.83 -6.72
N SER A 60 -3.20 2.15 -6.49
CA SER A 60 -4.27 2.99 -7.05
C SER A 60 -4.32 2.99 -8.59
N GLU A 61 -3.19 2.74 -9.25
CA GLU A 61 -3.08 2.71 -10.71
C GLU A 61 -3.26 1.31 -11.31
N MET A 62 -3.34 0.28 -10.48
CA MET A 62 -3.57 -1.10 -10.92
C MET A 62 -5.05 -1.33 -11.23
N LYS A 63 -5.51 -0.80 -12.37
CA LYS A 63 -6.94 -0.80 -12.75
C LYS A 63 -7.58 -2.18 -12.73
N LYS A 64 -6.85 -3.20 -13.16
CA LYS A 64 -7.34 -4.58 -13.14
C LYS A 64 -7.55 -5.07 -11.71
N LEU A 65 -6.59 -4.86 -10.82
CA LEU A 65 -6.71 -5.21 -9.41
C LEU A 65 -7.88 -4.48 -8.74
N VAL A 66 -7.97 -3.17 -8.94
CA VAL A 66 -9.07 -2.36 -8.40
C VAL A 66 -10.41 -2.90 -8.88
N SER A 67 -10.56 -3.15 -10.16
CA SER A 67 -11.78 -3.69 -10.76
C SER A 67 -12.14 -5.08 -10.19
N GLU A 68 -11.19 -6.01 -10.13
CA GLU A 68 -11.42 -7.36 -9.61
C GLU A 68 -11.84 -7.36 -8.14
N ARG A 69 -11.29 -6.48 -7.33
CA ARG A 69 -11.55 -6.45 -5.89
C ARG A 69 -12.79 -5.65 -5.51
N THR A 70 -13.21 -4.70 -6.34
CA THR A 70 -14.36 -3.84 -6.08
C THR A 70 -15.58 -4.19 -6.91
N ALA A 71 -15.46 -5.03 -7.95
CA ALA A 71 -16.58 -5.43 -8.77
C ALA A 71 -17.63 -6.20 -7.96
N THR A 72 -18.87 -5.78 -8.09
CA THR A 72 -20.03 -6.61 -7.78
C THR A 72 -20.40 -7.40 -9.02
N SER A 73 -20.84 -8.65 -8.85
CA SER A 73 -21.15 -9.63 -9.90
C SER A 73 -21.63 -9.04 -11.23
N GLU A 74 -21.09 -9.58 -12.32
CA GLU A 74 -21.41 -9.23 -13.69
C GLU A 74 -22.93 -9.14 -13.93
N GLY A 75 -23.40 -8.01 -14.45
CA GLY A 75 -24.74 -7.88 -15.01
C GLY A 75 -25.65 -6.79 -14.47
N THR A 76 -25.24 -5.98 -13.52
CA THR A 76 -26.08 -4.85 -13.07
C THR A 76 -25.68 -3.56 -13.77
N PHE A 77 -26.65 -2.96 -14.44
CA PHE A 77 -26.55 -1.64 -15.11
C PHE A 77 -26.20 -0.47 -14.17
N ASN A 78 -26.26 -0.68 -12.86
CA ASN A 78 -25.79 0.27 -11.87
C ASN A 78 -24.38 -0.12 -11.44
N LYS A 79 -23.43 0.81 -11.57
CA LYS A 79 -22.05 0.70 -11.10
C LYS A 79 -22.00 0.61 -9.55
N MET A 80 -22.58 -0.45 -9.01
CA MET A 80 -22.41 -0.75 -7.59
C MET A 80 -21.10 -1.49 -7.42
N PHE A 81 -20.25 -1.01 -6.54
CA PHE A 81 -19.00 -1.68 -6.20
C PHE A 81 -18.99 -2.08 -4.73
N LYS A 82 -18.18 -3.08 -4.41
CA LYS A 82 -18.05 -3.56 -3.03
C LYS A 82 -17.37 -2.52 -2.16
N LEU A 83 -18.00 -2.16 -1.05
CA LEU A 83 -17.45 -1.24 -0.06
C LEU A 83 -16.45 -1.92 0.90
N ASN A 84 -16.38 -3.23 0.89
CA ASN A 84 -15.52 -4.02 1.76
C ASN A 84 -14.75 -5.09 0.96
N PRO A 85 -13.85 -4.68 0.04
CA PRO A 85 -13.08 -5.61 -0.77
C PRO A 85 -12.09 -6.42 0.06
N LYS A 86 -11.74 -7.62 -0.43
CA LYS A 86 -10.66 -8.42 0.14
C LYS A 86 -9.31 -7.80 -0.20
N VAL A 87 -8.48 -7.55 0.81
CA VAL A 87 -7.18 -6.86 0.65
C VAL A 87 -6.02 -7.51 1.41
N ASP A 88 -6.28 -8.54 2.21
CA ASP A 88 -5.32 -9.18 3.10
C ASP A 88 -4.14 -9.84 2.36
N ASP A 89 -4.35 -10.26 1.12
CA ASP A 89 -3.33 -10.89 0.27
C ASP A 89 -2.52 -9.89 -0.59
N ILE A 90 -2.96 -8.64 -0.67
CA ILE A 90 -2.33 -7.62 -1.52
C ILE A 90 -0.87 -7.35 -1.13
N PRO A 91 -0.52 -7.16 0.16
CA PRO A 91 0.87 -6.89 0.52
C PRO A 91 1.83 -7.98 0.08
N GLU A 92 1.42 -9.24 0.15
CA GLU A 92 2.27 -10.36 -0.26
C GLU A 92 2.40 -10.52 -1.77
N LYS A 93 1.32 -10.29 -2.51
CA LYS A 93 1.28 -10.50 -3.96
C LYS A 93 1.88 -9.36 -4.78
N TYR A 94 1.77 -8.14 -4.29
CA TYR A 94 2.08 -6.92 -5.06
C TYR A 94 3.26 -6.12 -4.52
N CYS A 95 3.89 -6.54 -3.42
CA CYS A 95 5.12 -5.90 -2.99
C CYS A 95 6.30 -6.26 -3.90
N LYS A 96 7.21 -5.31 -4.07
CA LYS A 96 8.52 -5.55 -4.69
C LYS A 96 9.55 -5.77 -3.59
N GLU A 97 10.43 -6.74 -3.75
CA GLU A 97 11.43 -7.06 -2.75
C GLU A 97 12.82 -6.56 -3.16
N HIS A 98 13.53 -6.02 -2.19
CA HIS A 98 14.95 -5.67 -2.30
C HIS A 98 15.61 -5.76 -0.92
N ASN A 99 16.71 -6.52 -0.84
CA ASN A 99 17.48 -6.73 0.39
C ASN A 99 16.64 -7.12 1.61
N GLY A 100 15.69 -8.04 1.43
CA GLY A 100 14.84 -8.54 2.52
C GLY A 100 13.68 -7.61 2.92
N VAL A 101 13.52 -6.48 2.24
CA VAL A 101 12.40 -5.56 2.45
C VAL A 101 11.44 -5.62 1.27
N GLY A 102 10.20 -5.98 1.52
CA GLY A 102 9.11 -5.84 0.56
C GLY A 102 8.57 -4.41 0.58
N LEU A 103 8.42 -3.79 -0.56
CA LEU A 103 7.84 -2.45 -0.70
C LEU A 103 6.49 -2.50 -1.39
N LEU A 104 5.50 -1.88 -0.78
CA LEU A 104 4.17 -1.66 -1.34
C LEU A 104 3.93 -0.16 -1.46
N THR A 105 3.68 0.32 -2.68
CA THR A 105 3.34 1.73 -2.94
C THR A 105 1.84 1.85 -3.16
N LEU A 106 1.18 2.67 -2.35
CA LEU A 106 -0.28 2.82 -2.41
C LEU A 106 -0.72 3.75 -3.53
N GLY A 107 0.00 4.84 -3.76
CA GLY A 107 -0.38 5.87 -4.71
C GLY A 107 -1.41 6.85 -4.16
N THR A 108 -1.89 7.73 -5.02
CA THR A 108 -2.91 8.73 -4.70
C THR A 108 -4.19 8.45 -5.45
N VAL A 109 -5.28 8.92 -4.87
CA VAL A 109 -6.57 9.01 -5.56
C VAL A 109 -6.88 10.48 -5.70
N ASP A 110 -7.01 10.93 -6.93
CA ASP A 110 -7.52 12.28 -7.19
C ASP A 110 -8.92 12.39 -6.59
N THR A 111 -9.05 13.22 -5.56
CA THR A 111 -10.36 13.55 -5.01
C THR A 111 -11.07 14.45 -6.01
N GLY A 112 -11.60 13.84 -7.05
CA GLY A 112 -12.50 14.53 -7.96
C GLY A 112 -13.76 14.90 -7.19
N GLY A 113 -13.88 16.17 -6.84
CA GLY A 113 -15.06 16.81 -6.26
C GLY A 113 -15.68 16.12 -5.03
N SER A 114 -15.94 16.89 -4.02
CA SER A 114 -16.56 16.46 -2.76
C SER A 114 -17.72 15.47 -2.97
N GLY A 115 -17.54 14.22 -2.51
CA GLY A 115 -18.57 13.22 -2.42
C GLY A 115 -18.50 12.06 -3.41
N CYS A 116 -17.52 12.00 -4.30
CA CYS A 116 -17.38 10.87 -5.20
C CYS A 116 -16.62 9.72 -4.49
N VAL A 117 -17.32 8.65 -4.20
CA VAL A 117 -16.70 7.40 -3.72
C VAL A 117 -16.26 6.63 -4.95
N CYS A 118 -14.96 6.61 -5.23
CA CYS A 118 -14.41 5.84 -6.35
C CYS A 118 -13.87 4.49 -5.86
N PRO A 119 -13.83 3.46 -6.74
CA PRO A 119 -13.35 2.14 -6.38
C PRO A 119 -11.92 2.13 -5.84
N GLU A 120 -11.04 2.94 -6.41
CA GLU A 120 -9.65 3.09 -5.98
C GLU A 120 -9.57 3.57 -4.53
N HIS A 121 -10.37 4.56 -4.18
CA HIS A 121 -10.42 5.10 -2.83
C HIS A 121 -10.89 4.05 -1.81
N VAL A 122 -11.93 3.30 -2.17
CA VAL A 122 -12.45 2.22 -1.31
C VAL A 122 -11.40 1.14 -1.10
N LEU A 123 -10.71 0.73 -2.16
CA LEU A 123 -9.65 -0.28 -2.07
C LEU A 123 -8.50 0.20 -1.19
N LEU A 124 -7.97 1.41 -1.41
CA LEU A 124 -6.89 1.98 -0.62
C LEU A 124 -7.28 2.17 0.84
N LYS A 125 -8.46 2.70 1.11
CA LYS A 125 -8.96 2.88 2.47
C LYS A 125 -9.06 1.55 3.22
N ARG A 126 -9.57 0.52 2.56
CA ARG A 126 -9.68 -0.83 3.14
C ARG A 126 -8.29 -1.44 3.37
N LEU A 127 -7.40 -1.27 2.42
CA LEU A 127 -6.02 -1.75 2.53
C LEU A 127 -5.28 -1.08 3.69
N CYS A 128 -5.37 0.24 3.81
CA CYS A 128 -4.81 0.97 4.95
C CYS A 128 -5.38 0.48 6.28
N SER A 129 -6.70 0.29 6.37
CA SER A 129 -7.34 -0.25 7.57
C SER A 129 -6.83 -1.65 7.89
N CYS A 130 -6.69 -2.52 6.90
CA CYS A 130 -6.15 -3.85 7.07
C CYS A 130 -4.70 -3.81 7.57
N LEU A 131 -3.86 -2.96 7.00
CA LEU A 131 -2.47 -2.81 7.40
C LEU A 131 -2.30 -2.25 8.81
N LEU A 132 -3.15 -1.31 9.21
CA LEU A 132 -3.07 -0.67 10.53
C LEU A 132 -3.78 -1.47 11.62
N TYR A 133 -4.91 -2.08 11.31
CA TYR A 133 -5.83 -2.68 12.28
C TYR A 133 -6.02 -4.19 12.13
N THR A 134 -5.23 -4.88 11.30
CA THR A 134 -5.27 -6.34 11.36
C THR A 134 -4.87 -6.73 12.76
N SER A 135 -5.89 -7.13 13.47
CA SER A 135 -5.81 -7.42 14.87
C SER A 135 -4.85 -8.56 15.15
N ASP A 136 -4.19 -8.46 16.24
CA ASP A 136 -3.55 -9.55 16.95
C ASP A 136 -4.55 -10.65 17.38
N ALA A 137 -5.77 -10.62 16.86
CA ALA A 137 -6.80 -11.63 17.13
C ALA A 137 -6.41 -13.04 16.62
N ALA A 138 -5.34 -13.14 15.85
CA ALA A 138 -4.75 -14.43 15.45
C ALA A 138 -3.70 -14.95 16.44
N ASP A 139 -3.32 -14.19 17.44
CA ASP A 139 -2.30 -14.56 18.43
C ASP A 139 -2.88 -15.09 19.75
N ASP A 140 -4.18 -15.23 19.80
CA ASP A 140 -4.84 -15.87 20.96
C ASP A 140 -5.00 -17.39 20.79
#